data_4c4af98462a3fab3592919b251c48dd7
#
_entry.id   4c4af98462a3fab3592919b251c48dd7
#
_cell.length_a   1.000
_cell.length_b   1.000
_cell.length_c   1.000
_cell.angle_alpha   90.00
_cell.angle_beta   90.00
_cell.angle_gamma   90.00
#
_symmetry.space_group_name_H-M   'P 1'
#
loop_
_entity.id
_entity.type
_entity.pdbx_description
1 polymer ?
#
loop_
_entity_poly.entity_id
_entity_poly.type
_entity_poly.pdbx_seq_one_letter_code
_entity_poly.pdbx_strand_id
1 'polypeptide(L)'
;AQEIYFNDIRTTLQALYAIYDNCNSLHTNAYDEAITTPTEESVRRAMAIQLIINRELGTAKNENPNQGSFLIEEMTDLVEEAVLAEFNRITERGGVLGAMERMYQRNKIQEESLHYEHLKHTGELPLIGVNTFLNKQGSPTILPAEVIRSTVEEKEYQIEAVGAFHERHAGIAGRMLKQLQQVALQNGNIFAELMETVKYCSLGQITNALYEVGGKYRRNM
;
A
#
# COMPACT_ATOMS: atom_id res chain seq x y z
N ALA A 1 -12.23 10.27 1.29
CA ALA A 1 -13.45 9.70 1.89
C ALA A 1 -14.70 10.51 1.60
N GLN A 2 -14.60 11.83 1.40
CA GLN A 2 -15.71 12.66 0.97
C GLN A 2 -16.08 12.35 -0.49
N GLU A 3 -17.38 12.37 -0.81
CA GLU A 3 -17.90 12.09 -2.16
C GLU A 3 -17.29 10.83 -2.78
N ILE A 4 -17.31 9.73 -2.04
CA ILE A 4 -16.64 8.47 -2.43
C ILE A 4 -17.11 7.91 -3.77
N TYR A 5 -18.33 8.24 -4.20
CA TYR A 5 -18.86 7.81 -5.50
C TYR A 5 -18.08 8.38 -6.69
N PHE A 6 -17.39 9.51 -6.52
CA PHE A 6 -16.49 10.03 -7.55
C PHE A 6 -15.20 9.19 -7.72
N ASN A 7 -14.92 8.29 -6.78
CA ASN A 7 -13.72 7.45 -6.86
C ASN A 7 -13.78 6.45 -8.02
N ASP A 8 -14.97 5.99 -8.42
CA ASP A 8 -15.09 5.15 -9.62
C ASP A 8 -14.64 5.88 -10.88
N ILE A 9 -14.98 7.18 -11.00
CA ILE A 9 -14.53 8.01 -12.12
C ILE A 9 -13.01 8.16 -12.08
N ARG A 10 -12.44 8.45 -10.91
CA ARG A 10 -10.98 8.58 -10.73
C ARG A 10 -10.27 7.28 -11.09
N THR A 11 -10.74 6.16 -10.54
CA THR A 11 -10.15 4.84 -10.79
C THR A 11 -10.25 4.45 -12.27
N THR A 12 -11.36 4.78 -12.95
CA THR A 12 -11.53 4.54 -14.39
C THR A 12 -10.50 5.31 -15.20
N LEU A 13 -10.29 6.60 -14.91
CA LEU A 13 -9.31 7.43 -15.62
C LEU A 13 -7.87 6.97 -15.33
N GLN A 14 -7.57 6.63 -14.08
CA GLN A 14 -6.26 6.09 -13.70
C GLN A 14 -5.96 4.76 -14.40
N ALA A 15 -6.96 3.87 -14.49
CA ALA A 15 -6.84 2.62 -15.22
C ALA A 15 -6.60 2.84 -16.72
N LEU A 16 -7.25 3.83 -17.31
CA LEU A 16 -7.06 4.19 -18.71
C LEU A 16 -5.63 4.70 -18.96
N TYR A 17 -5.11 5.56 -18.08
CA TYR A 17 -3.72 6.02 -18.17
C TYR A 17 -2.73 4.89 -18.07
N ALA A 18 -2.92 3.95 -17.13
CA ALA A 18 -2.03 2.80 -16.97
C ALA A 18 -1.97 1.94 -18.25
N ILE A 19 -3.10 1.78 -18.94
CA ILE A 19 -3.15 1.01 -20.20
C ILE A 19 -2.47 1.78 -21.33
N TYR A 20 -2.66 3.08 -21.43
CA TYR A 20 -1.98 3.90 -22.43
C TYR A 20 -0.46 3.97 -22.20
N ASP A 21 -0.02 3.83 -20.94
CA ASP A 21 1.41 3.74 -20.58
C ASP A 21 1.96 2.31 -20.67
N ASN A 22 1.22 1.39 -21.26
CA ASN A 22 1.63 0.00 -21.46
C ASN A 22 2.05 -0.74 -20.18
N CYS A 23 1.25 -0.60 -19.11
CA CYS A 23 1.53 -1.26 -17.85
C CYS A 23 1.50 -2.81 -17.96
N ASN A 24 2.37 -3.48 -17.20
CA ASN A 24 2.43 -4.95 -17.16
C ASN A 24 1.30 -5.59 -16.37
N SER A 25 0.78 -4.88 -15.39
CA SER A 25 -0.35 -5.31 -14.56
C SER A 25 -1.14 -4.10 -14.07
N LEU A 26 -2.41 -4.30 -13.78
CA LEU A 26 -3.31 -3.25 -13.34
C LEU A 26 -4.19 -3.73 -12.19
N HIS A 27 -4.25 -2.93 -11.14
CA HIS A 27 -5.22 -3.06 -10.06
C HIS A 27 -6.15 -1.85 -10.06
N THR A 28 -7.45 -2.09 -9.86
CA THR A 28 -8.48 -1.05 -9.72
C THR A 28 -9.13 -1.13 -8.36
N ASN A 29 -9.01 -0.06 -7.58
CA ASN A 29 -9.57 0.02 -6.24
C ASN A 29 -11.10 0.16 -6.27
N ALA A 30 -11.76 -0.44 -5.30
CA ALA A 30 -13.18 -0.21 -5.07
C ALA A 30 -13.41 1.23 -4.55
N TYR A 31 -14.51 1.85 -4.92
CA TYR A 31 -14.80 3.26 -4.59
C TYR A 31 -14.89 3.53 -3.08
N ASP A 32 -15.22 2.53 -2.28
CA ASP A 32 -15.43 2.60 -0.84
C ASP A 32 -14.20 2.15 0.00
N GLU A 33 -13.11 1.75 -0.65
CA GLU A 33 -11.90 1.23 0.00
C GLU A 33 -11.31 2.21 1.03
N ALA A 34 -11.48 3.52 0.82
CA ALA A 34 -11.04 4.54 1.76
C ALA A 34 -11.77 4.52 3.12
N ILE A 35 -12.89 3.82 3.24
CA ILE A 35 -13.77 3.80 4.42
C ILE A 35 -13.89 2.42 5.03
N THR A 36 -14.01 1.38 4.21
CA THR A 36 -14.30 0.01 4.65
C THR A 36 -13.56 -1.02 3.82
N THR A 37 -13.57 -2.27 4.27
CA THR A 37 -13.30 -3.40 3.39
C THR A 37 -14.36 -3.40 2.28
N PRO A 38 -13.96 -3.50 1.00
CA PRO A 38 -14.89 -3.41 -0.11
C PRO A 38 -16.04 -4.40 -0.02
N THR A 39 -17.24 -3.94 -0.40
CA THR A 39 -18.42 -4.77 -0.52
C THR A 39 -18.41 -5.58 -1.82
N GLU A 40 -19.29 -6.57 -1.96
CA GLU A 40 -19.44 -7.34 -3.20
C GLU A 40 -19.77 -6.41 -4.39
N GLU A 41 -20.66 -5.43 -4.17
CA GLU A 41 -21.02 -4.46 -5.20
C GLU A 41 -19.81 -3.61 -5.63
N SER A 42 -19.09 -3.06 -4.69
CA SER A 42 -17.95 -2.19 -4.99
C SER A 42 -16.79 -2.93 -5.67
N VAL A 43 -16.52 -4.17 -5.27
CA VAL A 43 -15.56 -5.06 -5.95
C VAL A 43 -16.00 -5.38 -7.38
N ARG A 44 -17.29 -5.69 -7.56
CA ARG A 44 -17.85 -5.94 -8.90
C ARG A 44 -17.69 -4.74 -9.82
N ARG A 45 -17.91 -3.52 -9.32
CA ARG A 45 -17.69 -2.27 -10.09
C ARG A 45 -16.22 -2.05 -10.42
N ALA A 46 -15.32 -2.28 -9.47
CA ALA A 46 -13.87 -2.18 -9.70
C ALA A 46 -13.38 -3.17 -10.78
N MET A 47 -13.91 -4.40 -10.78
CA MET A 47 -13.63 -5.36 -11.85
C MET A 47 -14.27 -4.94 -13.19
N ALA A 48 -15.47 -4.37 -13.15
CA ALA A 48 -16.16 -3.91 -14.35
C ALA A 48 -15.37 -2.82 -15.09
N ILE A 49 -14.66 -1.93 -14.39
CA ILE A 49 -13.78 -0.94 -14.99
C ILE A 49 -12.77 -1.61 -15.93
N GLN A 50 -12.07 -2.64 -15.47
CA GLN A 50 -11.09 -3.36 -16.29
C GLN A 50 -11.74 -4.10 -17.46
N LEU A 51 -12.90 -4.72 -17.24
CA LEU A 51 -13.62 -5.44 -18.28
C LEU A 51 -14.14 -4.51 -19.37
N ILE A 52 -14.67 -3.34 -19.02
CA ILE A 52 -15.12 -2.32 -19.97
C ILE A 52 -13.96 -1.83 -20.83
N ILE A 53 -12.84 -1.47 -20.21
CA ILE A 53 -11.66 -1.03 -20.94
C ILE A 53 -11.16 -2.12 -21.89
N ASN A 54 -11.12 -3.37 -21.45
CA ASN A 54 -10.58 -4.48 -22.23
C ASN A 54 -11.56 -4.95 -23.30
N ARG A 55 -12.86 -5.06 -23.00
CA ARG A 55 -13.85 -5.71 -23.88
C ARG A 55 -14.62 -4.72 -24.76
N GLU A 56 -14.99 -3.56 -24.21
CA GLU A 56 -15.81 -2.59 -24.89
C GLU A 56 -14.98 -1.53 -25.64
N LEU A 57 -13.97 -0.93 -24.97
CA LEU A 57 -13.09 0.06 -25.59
C LEU A 57 -12.05 -0.54 -26.52
N GLY A 58 -11.54 -1.73 -26.19
CA GLY A 58 -10.55 -2.42 -26.98
C GLY A 58 -9.15 -1.80 -26.99
N THR A 59 -8.85 -0.83 -26.14
CA THR A 59 -7.54 -0.16 -26.04
C THR A 59 -6.42 -1.11 -25.64
N ALA A 60 -6.73 -2.14 -24.87
CA ALA A 60 -5.77 -3.19 -24.48
C ALA A 60 -5.36 -4.13 -25.64
N LYS A 61 -5.93 -3.96 -26.83
CA LYS A 61 -5.54 -4.71 -28.04
C LYS A 61 -4.30 -4.14 -28.73
N ASN A 62 -3.91 -2.95 -28.39
CA ASN A 62 -2.71 -2.30 -28.90
C ASN A 62 -1.62 -2.32 -27.82
N GLU A 63 -0.40 -2.66 -28.23
CA GLU A 63 0.77 -2.51 -27.38
C GLU A 63 1.28 -1.07 -27.48
N ASN A 64 1.49 -0.44 -26.33
CA ASN A 64 2.04 0.90 -26.21
C ASN A 64 1.41 1.94 -27.19
N PRO A 65 0.16 2.34 -27.00
CA PRO A 65 -0.52 3.26 -27.92
C PRO A 65 0.13 4.67 -28.01
N ASN A 66 0.95 5.04 -27.03
CA ASN A 66 1.69 6.31 -27.00
C ASN A 66 3.11 6.22 -27.59
N GLN A 67 3.53 5.05 -28.08
CA GLN A 67 4.85 4.88 -28.64
C GLN A 67 5.10 5.87 -29.80
N GLY A 68 6.25 6.55 -29.75
CA GLY A 68 6.64 7.54 -30.74
C GLY A 68 5.97 8.92 -30.58
N SER A 69 5.24 9.14 -29.50
CA SER A 69 4.77 10.48 -29.13
C SER A 69 5.93 11.31 -28.61
N PHE A 70 6.35 12.33 -29.36
CA PHE A 70 7.49 13.19 -28.98
C PHE A 70 7.31 13.83 -27.58
N LEU A 71 6.09 14.18 -27.21
CA LEU A 71 5.80 14.76 -25.90
C LEU A 71 6.04 13.74 -24.76
N ILE A 72 5.61 12.50 -24.96
CA ILE A 72 5.77 11.44 -23.95
C ILE A 72 7.25 11.08 -23.80
N GLU A 73 7.99 10.98 -24.91
CA GLU A 73 9.43 10.71 -24.88
C GLU A 73 10.19 11.81 -24.13
N GLU A 74 9.95 13.08 -24.46
CA GLU A 74 10.58 14.24 -23.79
C GLU A 74 10.26 14.29 -22.30
N MET A 75 8.99 14.04 -21.91
CA MET A 75 8.60 13.99 -20.49
C MET A 75 9.25 12.82 -19.76
N THR A 76 9.41 11.68 -20.41
CA THR A 76 10.09 10.52 -19.85
C THR A 76 11.54 10.83 -19.55
N ASP A 77 12.25 11.43 -20.49
CA ASP A 77 13.65 11.83 -20.34
C ASP A 77 13.83 12.84 -19.20
N LEU A 78 12.96 13.84 -19.11
CA LEU A 78 12.98 14.83 -18.03
C LEU A 78 12.75 14.21 -16.64
N VAL A 79 11.82 13.24 -16.53
CA VAL A 79 11.56 12.52 -15.29
C VAL A 79 12.74 11.63 -14.95
N GLU A 80 13.33 10.92 -15.92
CA GLU A 80 14.52 10.10 -15.72
C GLU A 80 15.68 10.93 -15.17
N GLU A 81 15.96 12.09 -15.77
CA GLU A 81 17.02 12.99 -15.29
C GLU A 81 16.78 13.43 -13.84
N ALA A 82 15.56 13.82 -13.50
CA ALA A 82 15.20 14.24 -12.15
C ALA A 82 15.36 13.10 -11.13
N VAL A 83 14.96 11.87 -11.48
CA VAL A 83 15.09 10.68 -10.63
C VAL A 83 16.57 10.31 -10.44
N LEU A 84 17.39 10.33 -11.50
CA LEU A 84 18.81 10.06 -11.41
C LEU A 84 19.54 11.09 -10.53
N ALA A 85 19.16 12.37 -10.64
CA ALA A 85 19.69 13.40 -9.75
C ALA A 85 19.37 13.11 -8.27
N GLU A 86 18.18 12.62 -7.97
CA GLU A 86 17.80 12.25 -6.60
C GLU A 86 18.52 10.99 -6.12
N PHE A 87 18.74 9.99 -6.97
CA PHE A 87 19.57 8.84 -6.64
C PHE A 87 21.01 9.22 -6.31
N ASN A 88 21.57 10.16 -7.04
CA ASN A 88 22.91 10.69 -6.74
C ASN A 88 22.96 11.37 -5.37
N ARG A 89 21.96 12.18 -5.02
CA ARG A 89 21.85 12.81 -3.69
C ARG A 89 21.79 11.77 -2.55
N ILE A 90 21.09 10.66 -2.75
CA ILE A 90 21.03 9.55 -1.80
C ILE A 90 22.39 8.84 -1.71
N THR A 91 23.02 8.59 -2.86
CA THR A 91 24.33 7.91 -2.95
C THR A 91 25.41 8.70 -2.22
N GLU A 92 25.48 10.02 -2.41
CA GLU A 92 26.41 10.93 -1.74
C GLU A 92 26.26 10.94 -0.21
N ARG A 93 25.09 10.54 0.29
CA ARG A 93 24.79 10.44 1.72
C ARG A 93 25.11 9.09 2.34
N GLY A 94 25.78 8.21 1.58
CA GLY A 94 26.11 6.85 2.03
C GLY A 94 25.03 5.81 1.63
N GLY A 95 24.33 6.06 0.54
CA GLY A 95 23.24 5.21 0.05
C GLY A 95 21.97 5.34 0.89
N VAL A 96 21.06 4.41 0.71
CA VAL A 96 19.75 4.43 1.38
C VAL A 96 19.88 4.47 2.90
N LEU A 97 20.71 3.63 3.49
CA LEU A 97 20.91 3.56 4.95
C LEU A 97 21.53 4.83 5.50
N GLY A 98 22.62 5.32 4.90
CA GLY A 98 23.29 6.55 5.35
C GLY A 98 22.39 7.79 5.21
N ALA A 99 21.57 7.86 4.17
CA ALA A 99 20.57 8.91 4.00
C ALA A 99 19.45 8.81 5.05
N MET A 100 19.01 7.59 5.40
CA MET A 100 18.02 7.36 6.47
C MET A 100 18.53 7.77 7.84
N GLU A 101 19.77 7.46 8.18
CA GLU A 101 20.41 7.87 9.44
C GLU A 101 20.46 9.41 9.59
N ARG A 102 20.60 10.11 8.46
CA ARG A 102 20.56 11.58 8.40
C ARG A 102 19.15 12.16 8.23
N MET A 103 18.12 11.32 8.31
CA MET A 103 16.71 11.70 8.17
C MET A 103 16.36 12.35 6.80
N TYR A 104 17.17 12.13 5.77
CA TYR A 104 17.03 12.80 4.49
C TYR A 104 15.68 12.49 3.81
N GLN A 105 15.37 11.22 3.59
CA GLN A 105 14.12 10.81 2.95
C GLN A 105 12.90 11.27 3.75
N ARG A 106 12.96 11.16 5.08
CA ARG A 106 11.89 11.60 5.95
C ARG A 106 11.63 13.10 5.81
N ASN A 107 12.68 13.92 5.83
CA ASN A 107 12.54 15.36 5.72
C ASN A 107 11.95 15.75 4.36
N LYS A 108 12.42 15.12 3.27
CA LYS A 108 11.87 15.36 1.93
C LYS A 108 10.38 14.99 1.85
N ILE A 109 9.98 13.84 2.37
CA ILE A 109 8.59 13.41 2.41
C ILE A 109 7.73 14.40 3.23
N GLN A 110 8.24 14.88 4.37
CA GLN A 110 7.52 15.83 5.20
C GLN A 110 7.39 17.22 4.54
N GLU A 111 8.45 17.71 3.90
CA GLU A 111 8.42 18.96 3.14
C GLU A 111 7.37 18.91 2.03
N GLU A 112 7.37 17.86 1.21
CA GLU A 112 6.40 17.65 0.13
C GLU A 112 4.97 17.47 0.68
N SER A 113 4.80 16.71 1.75
CA SER A 113 3.49 16.53 2.38
C SER A 113 2.91 17.87 2.85
N LEU A 114 3.72 18.71 3.48
CA LEU A 114 3.29 20.04 3.92
C LEU A 114 2.95 20.95 2.74
N HIS A 115 3.74 20.88 1.66
CA HIS A 115 3.47 21.63 0.43
C HIS A 115 2.12 21.24 -0.18
N TYR A 116 1.85 19.95 -0.36
CA TYR A 116 0.57 19.47 -0.87
C TYR A 116 -0.61 19.79 0.05
N GLU A 117 -0.42 19.72 1.37
CA GLU A 117 -1.48 20.13 2.31
C GLU A 117 -1.80 21.62 2.18
N HIS A 118 -0.78 22.47 1.99
CA HIS A 118 -0.98 23.89 1.74
C HIS A 118 -1.76 24.15 0.45
N LEU A 119 -1.36 23.51 -0.65
CA LEU A 119 -2.05 23.64 -1.96
C LEU A 119 -3.52 23.17 -1.90
N LYS A 120 -3.80 22.09 -1.14
CA LYS A 120 -5.17 21.63 -0.90
C LYS A 120 -5.96 22.64 -0.06
N HIS A 121 -5.35 23.22 0.95
CA HIS A 121 -6.01 24.18 1.85
C HIS A 121 -6.31 25.50 1.11
N THR A 122 -5.41 26.00 0.31
CA THR A 122 -5.61 27.22 -0.50
C THR A 122 -6.55 27.01 -1.68
N GLY A 123 -6.77 25.77 -2.11
CA GLY A 123 -7.54 25.43 -3.30
C GLY A 123 -6.74 25.49 -4.62
N GLU A 124 -5.44 25.79 -4.55
CA GLU A 124 -4.56 25.75 -5.73
C GLU A 124 -4.45 24.34 -6.32
N LEU A 125 -4.56 23.31 -5.45
CA LEU A 125 -4.74 21.93 -5.87
C LEU A 125 -6.22 21.54 -5.72
N PRO A 126 -7.03 21.60 -6.80
CA PRO A 126 -8.44 21.29 -6.71
C PRO A 126 -8.68 19.79 -6.53
N LEU A 127 -9.48 19.44 -5.54
CA LEU A 127 -9.98 18.09 -5.29
C LEU A 127 -11.51 18.11 -5.33
N ILE A 128 -12.08 17.55 -6.38
CA ILE A 128 -13.52 17.55 -6.63
C ILE A 128 -14.26 16.83 -5.50
N GLY A 129 -15.26 17.51 -4.93
CA GLY A 129 -16.03 17.00 -3.79
C GLY A 129 -15.32 17.11 -2.42
N VAL A 130 -14.09 17.66 -2.39
CA VAL A 130 -13.31 17.84 -1.15
C VAL A 130 -13.08 19.32 -0.84
N ASN A 131 -12.45 20.07 -1.73
CA ASN A 131 -12.25 21.52 -1.61
C ASN A 131 -12.82 22.30 -2.80
N THR A 132 -13.24 21.63 -3.84
CA THR A 132 -13.78 22.20 -5.10
C THR A 132 -15.04 21.44 -5.50
N PHE A 133 -16.00 22.11 -6.13
CA PHE A 133 -17.26 21.51 -6.58
C PHE A 133 -18.02 20.80 -5.45
N LEU A 134 -18.17 21.50 -4.33
CA LEU A 134 -18.86 20.98 -3.17
C LEU A 134 -20.38 20.94 -3.39
N ASN A 135 -21.05 19.97 -2.78
CA ASN A 135 -22.49 19.91 -2.73
C ASN A 135 -23.03 21.10 -1.93
N LYS A 136 -24.07 21.79 -2.45
CA LYS A 136 -24.74 22.92 -1.77
C LYS A 136 -25.34 22.55 -0.42
N GLN A 137 -25.67 21.29 -0.21
CA GLN A 137 -26.20 20.74 1.05
C GLN A 137 -25.08 20.25 1.99
N GLY A 138 -23.83 20.50 1.64
CA GLY A 138 -22.64 19.94 2.29
C GLY A 138 -22.21 18.63 1.63
N SER A 139 -20.93 18.31 1.77
CA SER A 139 -20.32 17.04 1.31
C SER A 139 -19.90 16.21 2.53
N PRO A 140 -20.83 15.63 3.28
CA PRO A 140 -20.49 14.79 4.42
C PRO A 140 -19.73 13.55 3.96
N THR A 141 -18.91 12.99 4.82
CA THR A 141 -18.35 11.66 4.61
C THR A 141 -19.51 10.66 4.58
N ILE A 142 -19.78 10.08 3.42
CA ILE A 142 -20.81 9.07 3.27
C ILE A 142 -20.24 7.76 3.80
N LEU A 143 -20.82 7.26 4.89
CA LEU A 143 -20.54 5.90 5.35
C LEU A 143 -21.30 4.92 4.48
N PRO A 144 -20.67 3.89 3.92
CA PRO A 144 -21.36 2.82 3.23
C PRO A 144 -22.44 2.21 4.12
N ALA A 145 -23.53 1.74 3.51
CA ALA A 145 -24.64 1.10 4.23
C ALA A 145 -24.15 -0.13 5.00
N GLU A 146 -23.11 -0.79 4.50
CA GLU A 146 -22.45 -1.91 5.13
C GLU A 146 -20.97 -1.58 5.37
N VAL A 147 -20.56 -1.64 6.63
CA VAL A 147 -19.14 -1.56 7.05
C VAL A 147 -18.74 -2.94 7.54
N ILE A 148 -17.99 -3.66 6.71
CA ILE A 148 -17.54 -5.02 7.04
C ILE A 148 -16.56 -4.96 8.21
N ARG A 149 -16.94 -5.57 9.33
CA ARG A 149 -16.14 -5.70 10.56
C ARG A 149 -16.23 -7.13 11.05
N SER A 150 -15.16 -7.62 11.66
CA SER A 150 -15.21 -8.90 12.37
C SER A 150 -16.22 -8.82 13.51
N THR A 151 -17.02 -9.85 13.67
CA THR A 151 -17.96 -9.97 14.79
C THR A 151 -17.23 -10.17 16.12
N VAL A 152 -17.95 -10.07 17.24
CA VAL A 152 -17.37 -10.34 18.57
C VAL A 152 -16.99 -11.81 18.66
N GLU A 153 -17.86 -12.68 18.17
CA GLU A 153 -17.70 -14.14 18.18
C GLU A 153 -16.46 -14.58 17.38
N GLU A 154 -16.24 -13.98 16.21
CA GLU A 154 -15.03 -14.26 15.41
C GLU A 154 -13.75 -13.85 16.15
N LYS A 155 -13.77 -12.72 16.86
CA LYS A 155 -12.62 -12.25 17.64
C LYS A 155 -12.34 -13.14 18.84
N GLU A 156 -13.37 -13.52 19.58
CA GLU A 156 -13.28 -14.43 20.72
C GLU A 156 -12.75 -15.79 20.27
N TYR A 157 -13.32 -16.34 19.21
CA TYR A 157 -12.85 -17.60 18.62
C TYR A 157 -11.36 -17.54 18.25
N GLN A 158 -10.91 -16.44 17.62
CA GLN A 158 -9.50 -16.29 17.26
C GLN A 158 -8.59 -16.22 18.49
N ILE A 159 -9.00 -15.54 19.55
CA ILE A 159 -8.25 -15.45 20.80
C ILE A 159 -8.13 -16.83 21.45
N GLU A 160 -9.23 -17.58 21.55
CA GLU A 160 -9.26 -18.93 22.09
C GLU A 160 -8.40 -19.90 21.25
N ALA A 161 -8.53 -19.82 19.92
CA ALA A 161 -7.74 -20.64 19.00
C ALA A 161 -6.23 -20.43 19.15
N VAL A 162 -5.79 -19.17 19.30
CA VAL A 162 -4.38 -18.83 19.55
C VAL A 162 -3.94 -19.34 20.92
N GLY A 163 -4.78 -19.22 21.96
CA GLY A 163 -4.50 -19.77 23.30
C GLY A 163 -4.29 -21.29 23.26
N ALA A 164 -5.23 -22.00 22.67
CA ALA A 164 -5.16 -23.46 22.51
C ALA A 164 -3.95 -23.90 21.66
N PHE A 165 -3.57 -23.12 20.64
CA PHE A 165 -2.37 -23.37 19.85
C PHE A 165 -1.10 -23.23 20.70
N HIS A 166 -1.01 -22.20 21.55
CA HIS A 166 0.12 -21.99 22.44
C HIS A 166 0.26 -23.13 23.46
N GLU A 167 -0.86 -23.55 24.08
CA GLU A 167 -0.88 -24.68 25.03
C GLU A 167 -0.41 -25.95 24.36
N ARG A 168 -0.93 -26.28 23.19
CA ARG A 168 -0.59 -27.50 22.44
C ARG A 168 0.90 -27.58 22.13
N HIS A 169 1.55 -26.45 21.86
CA HIS A 169 2.94 -26.38 21.42
C HIS A 169 3.91 -25.85 22.48
N ALA A 170 3.47 -25.68 23.74
CA ALA A 170 4.28 -25.11 24.82
C ALA A 170 5.63 -25.80 25.01
N GLY A 171 5.70 -27.12 24.83
CA GLY A 171 6.90 -27.92 25.03
C GLY A 171 7.97 -27.74 23.92
N ILE A 172 7.60 -27.23 22.74
CA ILE A 172 8.49 -27.14 21.59
C ILE A 172 8.72 -25.68 21.13
N ALA A 173 7.75 -24.81 21.31
CA ALA A 173 7.77 -23.43 20.78
C ALA A 173 9.04 -22.67 21.21
N GLY A 174 9.42 -22.71 22.49
CA GLY A 174 10.61 -22.02 22.99
C GLY A 174 11.91 -22.45 22.30
N ARG A 175 12.03 -23.73 21.95
CA ARG A 175 13.20 -24.24 21.21
C ARG A 175 13.22 -23.74 19.78
N MET A 176 12.08 -23.75 19.10
CA MET A 176 11.95 -23.29 17.72
C MET A 176 12.26 -21.78 17.59
N LEU A 177 11.75 -20.97 18.52
CA LEU A 177 12.05 -19.53 18.56
C LEU A 177 13.54 -19.24 18.78
N LYS A 178 14.20 -19.96 19.69
CA LYS A 178 15.64 -19.83 19.91
C LYS A 178 16.47 -20.24 18.68
N GLN A 179 16.05 -21.31 18.00
CA GLN A 179 16.70 -21.74 16.77
C GLN A 179 16.54 -20.69 15.67
N LEU A 180 15.38 -20.11 15.50
CA LEU A 180 15.12 -19.01 14.56
C LEU A 180 16.03 -17.80 14.86
N GLN A 181 16.14 -17.41 16.13
CA GLN A 181 17.04 -16.34 16.55
C GLN A 181 18.51 -16.64 16.21
N GLN A 182 18.97 -17.87 16.44
CA GLN A 182 20.33 -18.27 16.09
C GLN A 182 20.60 -18.21 14.59
N VAL A 183 19.66 -18.70 13.78
CA VAL A 183 19.76 -18.63 12.31
C VAL A 183 19.85 -17.17 11.85
N ALA A 184 19.04 -16.27 12.44
CA ALA A 184 19.10 -14.84 12.13
C ALA A 184 20.44 -14.20 12.50
N LEU A 185 20.98 -14.48 13.69
CA LEU A 185 22.27 -13.96 14.15
C LEU A 185 23.46 -14.47 13.33
N GLN A 186 23.35 -15.66 12.76
CA GLN A 186 24.38 -16.28 11.92
C GLN A 186 24.26 -15.92 10.44
N ASN A 187 23.35 -15.01 10.07
CA ASN A 187 23.01 -14.67 8.68
C ASN A 187 22.61 -15.89 7.83
N GLY A 188 21.97 -16.88 8.45
CA GLY A 188 21.49 -18.07 7.79
C GLY A 188 20.19 -17.81 7.00
N ASN A 189 19.64 -18.87 6.40
CA ASN A 189 18.37 -18.76 5.67
C ASN A 189 17.17 -18.74 6.64
N ILE A 190 16.78 -17.52 7.04
CA ILE A 190 15.64 -17.27 7.94
C ILE A 190 14.35 -17.85 7.37
N PHE A 191 14.12 -17.77 6.05
CA PHE A 191 12.91 -18.27 5.44
C PHE A 191 12.76 -19.79 5.58
N ALA A 192 13.84 -20.54 5.38
CA ALA A 192 13.83 -21.99 5.58
C ALA A 192 13.48 -22.36 7.03
N GLU A 193 14.04 -21.64 7.99
CA GLU A 193 13.73 -21.86 9.42
C GLU A 193 12.31 -21.44 9.79
N LEU A 194 11.78 -20.37 9.20
CA LEU A 194 10.40 -19.95 9.37
C LEU A 194 9.40 -21.03 8.92
N MET A 195 9.67 -21.74 7.82
CA MET A 195 8.82 -22.82 7.32
C MET A 195 8.63 -23.95 8.35
N GLU A 196 9.60 -24.14 9.23
CA GLU A 196 9.48 -25.09 10.36
C GLU A 196 8.89 -24.43 11.59
N THR A 197 9.31 -23.22 11.93
CA THR A 197 8.88 -22.52 13.15
C THR A 197 7.38 -22.19 13.15
N VAL A 198 6.79 -21.83 12.01
CA VAL A 198 5.36 -21.49 11.89
C VAL A 198 4.43 -22.65 12.21
N LYS A 199 4.93 -23.88 12.18
CA LYS A 199 4.13 -25.08 12.56
C LYS A 199 3.84 -25.12 14.07
N TYR A 200 4.62 -24.43 14.88
CA TYR A 200 4.62 -24.53 16.35
C TYR A 200 4.49 -23.18 17.06
N CYS A 201 4.71 -22.07 16.36
CA CYS A 201 4.74 -20.73 16.94
C CYS A 201 3.78 -19.82 16.22
N SER A 202 3.07 -18.98 16.95
CA SER A 202 2.19 -17.95 16.39
C SER A 202 3.00 -16.78 15.81
N LEU A 203 2.35 -15.99 14.95
CA LEU A 203 2.94 -14.80 14.37
C LEU A 203 3.54 -13.85 15.42
N GLY A 204 2.80 -13.61 16.51
CA GLY A 204 3.26 -12.75 17.60
C GLY A 204 4.52 -13.26 18.29
N GLN A 205 4.61 -14.57 18.56
CA GLN A 205 5.79 -15.20 19.14
C GLN A 205 7.01 -15.07 18.22
N ILE A 206 6.84 -15.37 16.94
CA ILE A 206 7.90 -15.27 15.91
C ILE A 206 8.40 -13.83 15.78
N THR A 207 7.46 -12.88 15.64
CA THR A 207 7.80 -11.46 15.50
C THR A 207 8.56 -10.93 16.70
N ASN A 208 8.11 -11.27 17.91
CA ASN A 208 8.81 -10.86 19.14
C ASN A 208 10.23 -11.45 19.21
N ALA A 209 10.39 -12.74 18.89
CA ALA A 209 11.69 -13.38 18.88
C ALA A 209 12.67 -12.73 17.89
N LEU A 210 12.19 -12.37 16.70
CA LEU A 210 13.01 -11.67 15.71
C LEU A 210 13.31 -10.21 16.13
N TYR A 211 12.39 -9.52 16.80
CA TYR A 211 12.64 -8.19 17.34
C TYR A 211 13.71 -8.16 18.43
N GLU A 212 13.84 -9.22 19.21
CA GLU A 212 14.90 -9.34 20.24
C GLU A 212 16.30 -9.35 19.63
N VAL A 213 16.48 -9.90 18.44
CA VAL A 213 17.78 -10.03 17.79
C VAL A 213 18.02 -9.04 16.65
N GLY A 214 16.98 -8.59 15.96
CA GLY A 214 17.06 -7.67 14.83
C GLY A 214 16.65 -6.23 15.13
N GLY A 215 16.14 -5.98 16.33
CA GLY A 215 15.60 -4.69 16.70
C GLY A 215 14.16 -4.47 16.22
N LYS A 216 13.47 -3.56 16.87
CA LYS A 216 12.06 -3.27 16.64
C LYS A 216 11.92 -2.00 15.83
N TYR A 217 11.21 -2.09 14.69
CA TYR A 217 10.83 -0.90 13.95
C TYR A 217 9.97 0.03 14.82
N ARG A 218 10.38 1.28 14.91
CA ARG A 218 9.60 2.34 15.56
C ARG A 218 9.26 3.40 14.52
N ARG A 219 7.97 3.64 14.32
CA ARG A 219 7.53 4.78 13.54
C ARG A 219 7.81 6.04 14.33
N ASN A 220 8.74 6.86 13.87
CA ASN A 220 8.94 8.20 14.41
C ASN A 220 7.92 9.12 13.73
N MET A 221 6.89 9.46 14.45
CA MET A 221 5.97 10.54 14.06
C MET A 221 6.40 11.84 14.71
#